data_daf3c61df2c279d7753bc6e7f2fbdf81
#
_entry.id   daf3c61df2c279d7753bc6e7f2fbdf81
#
_cell.length_a   1.000
_cell.length_b   1.000
_cell.length_c   1.000
_cell.angle_alpha   90.00
_cell.angle_beta   90.00
_cell.angle_gamma   90.00
#
_symmetry.space_group_name_H-M   'P 1'
#
loop_
_entity.id
_entity.type
_entity.pdbx_description
1 polymer ?
#
loop_
_entity_poly.entity_id
_entity_poly.type
_entity_poly.pdbx_seq_one_letter_code
_entity_poly.pdbx_strand_id
1 'polypeptide(L)'
;MNNAFLNLFQQVQQDNHFDALRISIASPEKIREWSYGEVKKPETINYRTFKPERDGLFCCRIFGPIKDYECLCGKYKRMKHRGVVCEKCGVEVTLSKVRRERMG
;
A
#
# COMPACT_ATOMS: atom_id res chain seq x y z
N MET A 1 -5.42 -3.28 -8.28
CA MET A 1 -4.46 -3.01 -9.37
C MET A 1 -3.40 -2.05 -8.88
N ASN A 2 -2.16 -2.28 -9.24
CA ASN A 2 -1.03 -1.48 -8.79
C ASN A 2 -0.95 -0.16 -9.56
N ASN A 3 -0.88 0.98 -8.87
CA ASN A 3 -0.76 2.30 -9.49
C ASN A 3 0.49 2.45 -10.35
N ALA A 4 1.59 1.81 -9.98
CA ALA A 4 2.82 1.84 -10.77
C ALA A 4 2.63 1.18 -12.14
N PHE A 5 1.87 0.09 -12.19
CA PHE A 5 1.53 -0.58 -13.45
C PHE A 5 0.64 0.31 -14.33
N LEU A 6 -0.36 0.95 -13.75
CA LEU A 6 -1.23 1.87 -14.49
C LEU A 6 -0.46 3.06 -15.05
N ASN A 7 0.45 3.63 -14.27
CA ASN A 7 1.28 4.74 -14.73
C ASN A 7 2.18 4.34 -15.89
N LEU A 8 2.78 3.16 -15.81
CA LEU A 8 3.59 2.62 -16.90
C LEU A 8 2.76 2.43 -18.16
N PHE A 9 1.56 1.88 -18.02
CA PHE A 9 0.66 1.66 -19.15
C PHE A 9 0.23 2.97 -19.81
N GLN A 10 -0.06 4.00 -18.99
CA GLN A 10 -0.40 5.33 -19.49
C GLN A 10 0.76 5.98 -20.24
N GLN A 11 1.98 5.83 -19.75
CA GLN A 11 3.17 6.33 -20.45
C GLN A 11 3.33 5.69 -21.83
N VAL A 12 3.12 4.40 -21.92
CA VAL A 12 3.17 3.66 -23.20
C VAL A 12 2.12 4.17 -24.16
N GLN A 13 0.90 4.43 -23.69
CA GLN A 13 -0.20 4.95 -24.51
C GLN A 13 0.05 6.38 -24.98
N GLN A 14 0.67 7.21 -24.15
CA GLN A 14 0.98 8.60 -24.49
C GLN A 14 2.15 8.73 -25.46
N ASP A 15 3.02 7.76 -25.46
CA ASP A 15 4.20 7.75 -26.33
C ASP A 15 3.86 7.10 -27.67
N ASN A 16 3.47 7.92 -28.64
CA ASN A 16 3.09 7.46 -29.98
C ASN A 16 4.26 6.90 -30.81
N HIS A 17 5.48 6.92 -30.26
CA HIS A 17 6.66 6.41 -30.94
C HIS A 17 6.92 4.92 -30.66
N PHE A 18 6.15 4.30 -29.75
CA PHE A 18 6.29 2.88 -29.46
C PHE A 18 5.47 2.04 -30.43
N ASP A 19 6.16 1.20 -31.19
CA ASP A 19 5.51 0.24 -32.09
C ASP A 19 5.03 -1.01 -31.36
N ALA A 20 5.53 -1.25 -30.12
CA ALA A 20 5.20 -2.42 -29.32
C ALA A 20 5.36 -2.14 -27.83
N LEU A 21 4.54 -2.79 -27.00
CA LEU A 21 4.67 -2.76 -25.55
C LEU A 21 5.89 -3.57 -25.12
N ARG A 22 6.82 -2.92 -24.43
CA ARG A 22 7.98 -3.59 -23.87
C ARG A 22 7.66 -4.11 -22.48
N ILE A 23 7.68 -5.41 -22.30
CA ILE A 23 7.49 -6.07 -21.01
C ILE A 23 8.85 -6.47 -20.47
N SER A 24 9.15 -6.07 -19.26
CA SER A 24 10.41 -6.40 -18.60
C SER A 24 10.18 -6.69 -17.12
N ILE A 25 11.13 -7.39 -16.50
CA ILE A 25 11.11 -7.67 -15.08
C ILE A 25 11.66 -6.45 -14.35
N ALA A 26 10.92 -5.96 -13.34
CA ALA A 26 11.38 -4.84 -12.53
C ALA A 26 12.59 -5.25 -11.69
N SER A 27 13.59 -4.37 -11.60
CA SER A 27 14.75 -4.59 -10.75
C SER A 27 14.37 -4.52 -9.26
N PRO A 28 15.16 -5.13 -8.35
CA PRO A 28 14.92 -4.99 -6.91
C PRO A 28 14.86 -3.53 -6.45
N GLU A 29 15.67 -2.66 -7.05
CA GLU A 29 15.68 -1.24 -6.74
C GLU A 29 14.37 -0.57 -7.12
N LYS A 30 13.79 -0.92 -8.27
CA LYS A 30 12.48 -0.42 -8.70
C LYS A 30 11.37 -0.86 -7.76
N ILE A 31 11.40 -2.11 -7.35
CA ILE A 31 10.40 -2.66 -6.43
C ILE A 31 10.48 -1.94 -5.08
N ARG A 32 11.68 -1.69 -4.57
CA ARG A 32 11.88 -0.93 -3.33
C ARG A 32 11.38 0.50 -3.45
N GLU A 33 11.62 1.15 -4.58
CA GLU A 33 11.13 2.50 -4.85
C GLU A 33 9.60 2.58 -4.83
N TRP A 34 8.92 1.55 -5.32
CA TRP A 34 7.45 1.48 -5.32
C TRP A 34 6.88 1.03 -3.98
N SER A 35 7.68 0.45 -3.11
CA SER A 35 7.25 -0.15 -1.85
C SER A 35 6.93 0.92 -0.80
N TYR A 36 5.92 0.66 0.02
CA TYR A 36 5.56 1.48 1.17
C TYR A 36 6.19 1.01 2.48
N GLY A 37 6.97 -0.04 2.44
CA GLY A 37 7.69 -0.55 3.59
C GLY A 37 8.15 -1.99 3.40
N GLU A 38 8.92 -2.48 4.35
CA GLU A 38 9.48 -3.83 4.33
C GLU A 38 8.64 -4.77 5.19
N VAL A 39 8.24 -5.90 4.60
CA VAL A 39 7.59 -6.98 5.33
C VAL A 39 8.69 -7.80 6.00
N LYS A 40 8.78 -7.73 7.33
CA LYS A 40 9.85 -8.38 8.11
C LYS A 40 9.44 -9.70 8.73
N LYS A 41 8.14 -9.99 8.79
CA LYS A 41 7.60 -11.17 9.46
C LYS A 41 6.65 -11.92 8.54
N PRO A 42 6.60 -13.26 8.60
CA PRO A 42 5.64 -14.04 7.81
C PRO A 42 4.23 -14.05 8.39
N GLU A 43 4.02 -13.49 9.58
CA GLU A 43 2.70 -13.44 10.21
C GLU A 43 1.72 -12.62 9.40
N THR A 44 0.45 -13.02 9.42
CA THR A 44 -0.64 -12.32 8.73
C THR A 44 -1.51 -11.54 9.71
N ILE A 45 -2.15 -12.23 10.63
CA ILE A 45 -3.04 -11.63 11.63
C ILE A 45 -2.74 -12.19 13.01
N ASN A 46 -3.13 -11.42 14.02
CA ASN A 46 -3.10 -11.89 15.41
C ASN A 46 -4.39 -12.67 15.70
N TYR A 47 -4.27 -13.94 16.07
CA TYR A 47 -5.43 -14.80 16.31
C TYR A 47 -6.27 -14.40 17.51
N ARG A 48 -5.73 -13.62 18.43
CA ARG A 48 -6.47 -13.13 19.61
C ARG A 48 -7.32 -11.91 19.28
N THR A 49 -6.79 -10.98 18.49
CA THR A 49 -7.42 -9.71 18.18
C THR A 49 -7.98 -9.64 16.77
N PHE A 50 -7.62 -10.59 15.90
CA PHE A 50 -7.95 -10.63 14.48
C PHE A 50 -7.48 -9.39 13.71
N LYS A 51 -6.50 -8.68 14.25
CA LYS A 51 -5.91 -7.52 13.59
C LYS A 51 -4.62 -7.91 12.87
N PRO A 52 -4.31 -7.24 11.74
CA PRO A 52 -3.05 -7.50 11.03
C PRO A 52 -1.84 -7.28 11.93
N GLU A 53 -0.89 -8.20 11.85
CA GLU A 53 0.36 -8.10 12.60
C GLU A 53 1.24 -6.99 12.03
N ARG A 54 1.90 -6.26 12.92
CA ARG A 54 2.83 -5.21 12.52
C ARG A 54 4.03 -5.82 11.78
N ASP A 55 4.42 -5.20 10.67
CA ASP A 55 5.50 -5.63 9.78
C ASP A 55 5.26 -7.00 9.14
N GLY A 56 4.05 -7.54 9.24
CA GLY A 56 3.66 -8.79 8.60
C GLY A 56 3.10 -8.59 7.21
N LEU A 57 2.60 -9.67 6.63
CA LEU A 57 2.08 -9.68 5.25
C LEU A 57 0.83 -8.83 5.06
N PHE A 58 0.11 -8.50 6.13
CA PHE A 58 -1.09 -7.66 6.08
C PHE A 58 -0.94 -6.36 6.87
N CYS A 59 0.28 -5.94 7.17
CA CYS A 59 0.57 -4.77 8.00
C CYS A 59 -0.16 -3.52 7.50
N CYS A 60 -0.95 -2.90 8.37
CA CYS A 60 -1.68 -1.68 8.01
C CYS A 60 -0.76 -0.48 7.80
N ARG A 61 0.39 -0.44 8.46
CA ARG A 61 1.36 0.63 8.28
C ARG A 61 1.96 0.62 6.88
N ILE A 62 2.17 -0.57 6.31
CA ILE A 62 2.72 -0.74 4.96
C ILE A 62 1.61 -0.58 3.91
N PHE A 63 0.52 -1.30 4.06
CA PHE A 63 -0.50 -1.44 3.02
C PHE A 63 -1.70 -0.52 3.18
N GLY A 64 -1.91 0.05 4.35
CA GLY A 64 -3.02 0.94 4.61
C GLY A 64 -4.06 0.37 5.57
N PRO A 65 -5.09 1.17 5.93
CA PRO A 65 -6.10 0.77 6.89
C PRO A 65 -7.02 -0.33 6.36
N ILE A 66 -7.58 -1.13 7.27
CA ILE A 66 -8.57 -2.16 6.91
C ILE A 66 -9.98 -1.58 6.81
N LYS A 67 -10.22 -0.40 7.35
CA LYS A 67 -11.49 0.33 7.26
C LYS A 67 -11.25 1.74 6.76
N ASP A 68 -12.21 2.28 6.01
CA ASP A 68 -12.10 3.60 5.44
C ASP A 68 -11.98 4.67 6.54
N TYR A 69 -10.95 5.51 6.39
CA TYR A 69 -10.70 6.64 7.29
C TYR A 69 -10.55 6.27 8.76
N GLU A 70 -10.03 5.07 9.04
CA GLU A 70 -9.70 4.64 10.39
C GLU A 70 -8.25 4.17 10.49
N CYS A 71 -7.55 4.56 11.55
CA CYS A 71 -6.28 3.92 11.87
C CYS A 71 -6.51 2.56 12.57
N LEU A 72 -5.46 1.82 12.81
CA LEU A 72 -5.59 0.49 13.41
C LEU A 72 -5.91 0.54 14.91
N CYS A 73 -5.31 1.48 15.65
CA CYS A 73 -5.51 1.60 17.10
C CYS A 73 -6.83 2.29 17.49
N GLY A 74 -7.51 2.93 16.53
CA GLY A 74 -8.78 3.59 16.76
C GLY A 74 -8.69 5.05 17.20
N LYS A 75 -7.49 5.64 17.27
CA LYS A 75 -7.31 7.04 17.65
C LYS A 75 -7.97 7.99 16.64
N TYR A 76 -7.85 7.68 15.36
CA TYR A 76 -8.44 8.44 14.26
C TYR A 76 -9.46 7.56 13.56
N LYS A 77 -10.73 7.97 13.57
CA LYS A 77 -11.83 7.17 13.00
C LYS A 77 -12.72 7.94 12.03
N ARG A 78 -12.38 9.18 11.70
CA ARG A 78 -13.26 10.02 10.89
C ARG A 78 -12.54 10.61 9.69
N MET A 79 -13.31 10.91 8.64
CA MET A 79 -12.83 11.54 7.41
C MET A 79 -12.11 12.88 7.69
N LYS A 80 -12.44 13.59 8.78
CA LYS A 80 -11.78 14.84 9.12
C LYS A 80 -10.28 14.70 9.38
N HIS A 81 -9.82 13.48 9.67
CA HIS A 81 -8.41 13.17 9.87
C HIS A 81 -7.75 12.59 8.62
N ARG A 82 -8.40 12.68 7.48
CA ARG A 82 -7.90 12.16 6.19
C ARG A 82 -6.48 12.64 5.91
N GLY A 83 -5.61 11.72 5.53
CA GLY A 83 -4.23 12.00 5.21
C GLY A 83 -3.29 12.07 6.41
N VAL A 84 -3.81 11.99 7.63
CA VAL A 84 -2.99 11.98 8.84
C VAL A 84 -2.41 10.59 9.07
N VAL A 85 -1.13 10.51 9.39
CA VAL A 85 -0.49 9.26 9.82
C VAL A 85 -0.56 9.19 11.34
N CYS A 86 -1.19 8.15 11.86
CA CYS A 86 -1.34 7.97 13.30
C CYS A 86 0.03 7.79 13.97
N GLU A 87 0.35 8.65 14.91
CA GLU A 87 1.62 8.60 15.63
C GLU A 87 1.73 7.39 16.55
N LYS A 88 0.60 6.76 16.89
CA LYS A 88 0.57 5.60 17.77
C LYS A 88 0.74 4.27 17.02
N CYS A 89 0.00 4.07 15.94
CA CYS A 89 0.04 2.83 15.17
C CYS A 89 0.73 2.95 13.81
N GLY A 90 1.01 4.17 13.35
CA GLY A 90 1.69 4.41 12.08
C GLY A 90 0.82 4.22 10.85
N VAL A 91 -0.48 4.03 11.01
CA VAL A 91 -1.40 3.79 9.90
C VAL A 91 -1.93 5.12 9.36
N GLU A 92 -1.88 5.30 8.03
CA GLU A 92 -2.44 6.47 7.38
C GLU A 92 -3.97 6.40 7.32
N VAL A 93 -4.62 7.50 7.66
CA VAL A 93 -6.09 7.59 7.61
C VAL A 93 -6.52 7.87 6.17
N THR A 94 -6.95 6.84 5.48
CA THR A 94 -7.34 6.90 4.08
C THR A 94 -8.33 5.77 3.74
N LEU A 95 -8.67 5.63 2.46
CA LEU A 95 -9.57 4.57 2.01
C LEU A 95 -8.89 3.20 2.10
N SER A 96 -9.65 2.18 2.50
CA SER A 96 -9.14 0.81 2.62
C SER A 96 -8.74 0.22 1.27
N LYS A 97 -9.28 0.72 0.16
CA LYS A 97 -8.94 0.23 -1.19
C LYS A 97 -7.47 0.40 -1.55
N VAL A 98 -6.74 1.31 -0.88
CA VAL A 98 -5.30 1.50 -1.12
C VAL A 98 -4.49 0.23 -0.83
N ARG A 99 -5.02 -0.67 -0.01
CA ARG A 99 -4.38 -1.96 0.26
C ARG A 99 -4.19 -2.81 -1.00
N ARG A 100 -5.06 -2.63 -2.00
CA ARG A 100 -4.94 -3.32 -3.29
C ARG A 100 -3.92 -2.68 -4.22
N GLU A 101 -3.55 -1.45 -3.95
CA GLU A 101 -2.70 -0.66 -4.82
C GLU A 101 -1.26 -0.57 -4.30
N ARG A 102 -1.06 -0.63 -2.99
CA ARG A 102 0.24 -0.47 -2.37
C ARG A 102 1.05 -1.75 -2.38
N MET A 103 2.34 -1.59 -2.64
CA MET A 103 3.32 -2.66 -2.65
C MET A 103 4.18 -2.60 -1.38
N GLY A 104 4.54 -3.75 -0.88
CA GLY A 104 5.46 -3.88 0.22
C GLY A 104 6.49 -4.95 -0.04
#